data_2e13433ac2aec484a11dcb0a79bf4661
#
_entry.id   2e13433ac2aec484a11dcb0a79bf4661
#
_cell.length_a   1.000
_cell.length_b   1.000
_cell.length_c   1.000
_cell.angle_alpha   90.00
_cell.angle_beta   90.00
_cell.angle_gamma   90.00
#
_symmetry.space_group_name_H-M   'P 1'
#
loop_
_entity.id
_entity.type
_entity.pdbx_description
1 polymer ?
#
loop_
_entity_poly.entity_id
_entity_poly.type
_entity_poly.pdbx_seq_one_letter_code
_entity_poly.pdbx_strand_id
1 'polypeptide(L)'
;MEHPENNEQYTGLTVNSGVEQPPQVNPYLKLQKRKRMMTSGEFVEGILKGDITVLSRAVTLVESQVPEHQAIAQEVIEKCLPHAGNSRRIGITGVPGAGKSTSIDVFGLHVLRDGGKLAVLAIDPVSYTHLRA
;
A
#
# COMPACT_ATOMS: atom_id res chain seq x y z
N MET A 1 24.42 -38.18 16.67
CA MET A 1 24.96 -38.59 15.36
C MET A 1 26.13 -37.67 15.07
N GLU A 2 27.36 -38.20 15.07
CA GLU A 2 28.51 -37.39 14.67
C GLU A 2 28.40 -37.11 13.16
N HIS A 3 28.55 -35.85 12.78
CA HIS A 3 28.60 -35.48 11.38
C HIS A 3 29.82 -36.06 10.72
N PRO A 4 29.72 -36.74 9.55
CA PRO A 4 30.85 -37.38 8.88
C PRO A 4 31.97 -36.41 8.48
N GLU A 5 31.72 -35.11 8.53
CA GLU A 5 32.67 -34.04 8.22
C GLU A 5 33.58 -33.65 9.38
N ASN A 6 33.31 -34.16 10.62
CA ASN A 6 34.18 -34.00 11.79
C ASN A 6 35.22 -35.09 11.96
N ASN A 7 35.60 -35.80 10.90
CA ASN A 7 36.62 -36.83 10.94
C ASN A 7 38.01 -36.16 10.86
N GLU A 8 38.98 -36.66 11.65
CA GLU A 8 40.36 -36.15 11.74
C GLU A 8 41.10 -36.08 10.38
N GLN A 9 40.54 -36.69 9.32
CA GLN A 9 41.06 -36.61 7.97
C GLN A 9 40.78 -35.29 7.24
N TYR A 10 39.91 -34.46 7.76
CA TYR A 10 39.53 -33.18 7.15
C TYR A 10 39.95 -31.97 8.03
N THR A 11 41.27 -31.75 8.11
CA THR A 11 41.90 -30.69 8.90
C THR A 11 41.69 -29.29 8.32
N GLY A 12 40.51 -28.94 7.87
CA GLY A 12 40.23 -27.59 7.32
C GLY A 12 38.78 -27.12 7.40
N LEU A 13 37.86 -28.02 7.75
CA LEU A 13 36.44 -27.70 7.85
C LEU A 13 35.93 -27.97 9.28
N THR A 14 35.77 -26.94 10.07
CA THR A 14 35.04 -27.03 11.33
C THR A 14 33.61 -26.68 11.09
N VAL A 15 32.71 -27.66 11.12
CA VAL A 15 31.27 -27.39 11.07
C VAL A 15 30.84 -26.93 12.46
N ASN A 16 30.58 -25.64 12.62
CA ASN A 16 30.01 -25.11 13.83
C ASN A 16 28.52 -25.51 13.91
N SER A 17 28.09 -26.05 15.05
CA SER A 17 26.67 -26.21 15.34
C SER A 17 25.99 -24.84 15.18
N GLY A 18 25.02 -24.75 14.28
CA GLY A 18 24.33 -23.49 13.98
C GLY A 18 23.73 -22.87 15.26
N VAL A 19 23.62 -21.57 15.25
CA VAL A 19 22.95 -20.82 16.32
C VAL A 19 21.46 -21.22 16.34
N GLU A 20 20.91 -21.51 17.52
CA GLU A 20 19.47 -21.72 17.68
C GLU A 20 18.71 -20.57 17.00
N GLN A 21 17.87 -20.91 16.03
CA GLN A 21 17.08 -19.90 15.35
C GLN A 21 16.08 -19.29 16.34
N PRO A 22 16.01 -17.96 16.44
CA PRO A 22 14.99 -17.33 17.26
C PRO A 22 13.60 -17.73 16.75
N PRO A 23 12.59 -17.79 17.63
CA PRO A 23 11.24 -18.18 17.25
C PRO A 23 10.77 -17.32 16.07
N GLN A 24 10.27 -17.96 15.01
CA GLN A 24 9.82 -17.30 13.76
C GLN A 24 8.70 -16.27 14.00
N VAL A 25 8.03 -16.36 15.13
CA VAL A 25 7.00 -15.41 15.55
C VAL A 25 7.56 -14.61 16.73
N ASN A 26 7.63 -13.29 16.60
CA ASN A 26 8.06 -12.43 17.69
C ASN A 26 7.12 -12.62 18.90
N PRO A 27 7.59 -13.18 20.05
CA PRO A 27 6.75 -13.45 21.23
C PRO A 27 6.20 -12.16 21.87
N TYR A 28 6.76 -11.00 21.52
CA TYR A 28 6.31 -9.70 22.01
C TYR A 28 5.30 -9.03 21.06
N LEU A 29 4.90 -9.71 19.98
CA LEU A 29 3.92 -9.19 19.05
C LEU A 29 2.55 -9.22 19.71
N LYS A 30 2.16 -8.11 20.33
CA LYS A 30 0.80 -7.93 20.84
C LYS A 30 -0.12 -8.02 19.63
N LEU A 31 -0.92 -9.10 19.55
CA LEU A 31 -1.99 -9.23 18.57
C LEU A 31 -2.89 -8.00 18.72
N GLN A 32 -2.75 -7.05 17.80
CA GLN A 32 -3.65 -5.91 17.76
C GLN A 32 -5.05 -6.47 17.52
N LYS A 33 -5.98 -6.17 18.43
CA LYS A 33 -7.40 -6.49 18.24
C LYS A 33 -7.78 -6.00 16.84
N ARG A 34 -8.36 -6.89 16.02
CA ARG A 34 -8.88 -6.53 14.69
C ARG A 34 -9.71 -5.27 14.85
N LYS A 35 -9.29 -4.19 14.23
CA LYS A 35 -10.04 -2.93 14.25
C LYS A 35 -11.42 -3.22 13.68
N ARG A 36 -12.47 -2.78 14.38
CA ARG A 36 -13.86 -2.88 13.91
C ARG A 36 -13.93 -2.34 12.49
N MET A 37 -14.63 -3.05 11.62
CA MET A 37 -14.94 -2.55 10.28
C MET A 37 -15.85 -1.33 10.40
N MET A 38 -15.52 -0.28 9.69
CA MET A 38 -16.35 0.92 9.64
C MET A 38 -17.59 0.67 8.80
N THR A 39 -18.69 1.29 9.17
CA THR A 39 -19.92 1.28 8.38
C THR A 39 -19.80 2.19 7.14
N SER A 40 -20.64 1.98 6.13
CA SER A 40 -20.68 2.85 4.94
C SER A 40 -20.90 4.32 5.30
N GLY A 41 -21.74 4.61 6.30
CA GLY A 41 -21.99 5.97 6.80
C GLY A 41 -20.74 6.62 7.40
N GLU A 42 -20.00 5.89 8.24
CA GLU A 42 -18.75 6.37 8.84
C GLU A 42 -17.69 6.67 7.76
N PHE A 43 -17.64 5.86 6.71
CA PHE A 43 -16.75 6.13 5.56
C PHE A 43 -17.15 7.42 4.84
N VAL A 44 -18.42 7.57 4.48
CA VAL A 44 -18.91 8.75 3.75
C VAL A 44 -18.68 10.03 4.56
N GLU A 45 -19.01 10.02 5.84
CA GLU A 45 -18.80 11.17 6.73
C GLU A 45 -17.32 11.56 6.80
N GLY A 46 -16.41 10.60 6.98
CA GLY A 46 -14.98 10.85 7.02
C GLY A 46 -14.44 11.38 5.68
N ILE A 47 -14.88 10.81 4.55
CA ILE A 47 -14.50 11.27 3.21
C ILE A 47 -14.94 12.72 2.98
N LEU A 48 -16.18 13.05 3.32
CA LEU A 48 -16.72 14.40 3.13
C LEU A 48 -16.05 15.43 4.04
N LYS A 49 -15.62 15.02 5.24
CA LYS A 49 -14.78 15.85 6.14
C LYS A 49 -13.34 16.01 5.64
N GLY A 50 -12.92 15.24 4.65
CA GLY A 50 -11.55 15.27 4.12
C GLY A 50 -10.54 14.51 4.97
N ASP A 51 -10.97 13.51 5.75
CA ASP A 51 -10.07 12.65 6.51
C ASP A 51 -9.33 11.70 5.56
N ILE A 52 -8.02 11.97 5.40
CA ILE A 52 -7.14 11.20 4.50
C ILE A 52 -7.02 9.74 4.94
N THR A 53 -7.06 9.47 6.26
CA THR A 53 -6.98 8.10 6.78
C THR A 53 -8.22 7.29 6.41
N VAL A 54 -9.40 7.90 6.54
CA VAL A 54 -10.66 7.27 6.15
C VAL A 54 -10.72 7.08 4.63
N LEU A 55 -10.30 8.08 3.85
CA LEU A 55 -10.22 8.00 2.40
C LEU A 55 -9.30 6.85 1.94
N SER A 56 -8.10 6.73 2.50
CA SER A 56 -7.17 5.64 2.18
C SER A 56 -7.76 4.26 2.48
N ARG A 57 -8.46 4.12 3.59
CA ARG A 57 -9.16 2.87 3.94
C ARG A 57 -10.32 2.58 2.99
N ALA A 58 -11.04 3.60 2.55
CA ALA A 58 -12.11 3.46 1.56
C ALA A 58 -11.57 3.00 0.21
N VAL A 59 -10.44 3.53 -0.25
CA VAL A 59 -9.75 3.07 -1.47
C VAL A 59 -9.39 1.58 -1.35
N THR A 60 -8.77 1.18 -0.24
CA THR A 60 -8.45 -0.24 0.01
C THR A 60 -9.70 -1.13 0.02
N LEU A 61 -10.82 -0.60 0.54
CA LEU A 61 -12.09 -1.33 0.55
C LEU A 61 -12.64 -1.54 -0.87
N VAL A 62 -12.53 -0.52 -1.73
CA VAL A 62 -12.96 -0.57 -3.14
C VAL A 62 -12.11 -1.56 -3.94
N GLU A 63 -10.81 -1.64 -3.67
CA GLU A 63 -9.88 -2.56 -4.33
C GLU A 63 -9.98 -4.00 -3.83
N SER A 64 -10.68 -4.23 -2.72
CA SER A 64 -10.82 -5.55 -2.12
C SER A 64 -11.72 -6.46 -2.95
N GLN A 65 -11.31 -7.72 -3.13
CA GLN A 65 -12.10 -8.76 -3.80
C GLN A 65 -13.01 -9.53 -2.83
N VAL A 66 -13.02 -9.19 -1.56
CA VAL A 66 -13.88 -9.83 -0.57
C VAL A 66 -15.33 -9.37 -0.77
N PRO A 67 -16.31 -10.28 -0.91
CA PRO A 67 -17.71 -9.90 -1.20
C PRO A 67 -18.31 -8.94 -0.18
N GLU A 68 -18.03 -9.13 1.11
CA GLU A 68 -18.52 -8.25 2.18
C GLU A 68 -17.96 -6.82 2.04
N HIS A 69 -16.70 -6.69 1.62
CA HIS A 69 -16.07 -5.41 1.37
C HIS A 69 -16.67 -4.72 0.14
N GLN A 70 -16.97 -5.48 -0.90
CA GLN A 70 -17.57 -4.95 -2.13
C GLN A 70 -18.96 -4.37 -1.89
N ALA A 71 -19.79 -5.02 -1.05
CA ALA A 71 -21.10 -4.49 -0.69
C ALA A 71 -21.00 -3.13 0.01
N ILE A 72 -20.12 -3.00 1.00
CA ILE A 72 -19.89 -1.73 1.70
C ILE A 72 -19.28 -0.69 0.76
N ALA A 73 -18.32 -1.08 -0.10
CA ALA A 73 -17.70 -0.20 -1.07
C ALA A 73 -18.72 0.40 -2.04
N GLN A 74 -19.64 -0.42 -2.53
CA GLN A 74 -20.71 0.02 -3.43
C GLN A 74 -21.58 1.08 -2.77
N GLU A 75 -22.01 0.85 -1.52
CA GLU A 75 -22.78 1.85 -0.77
C GLU A 75 -22.02 3.15 -0.56
N VAL A 76 -20.72 3.07 -0.25
CA VAL A 76 -19.87 4.25 -0.06
C VAL A 76 -19.77 5.04 -1.35
N ILE A 77 -19.55 4.37 -2.50
CA ILE A 77 -19.49 5.02 -3.81
C ILE A 77 -20.81 5.70 -4.11
N GLU A 78 -21.94 5.00 -3.99
CA GLU A 78 -23.27 5.54 -4.28
C GLU A 78 -23.58 6.79 -3.46
N LYS A 79 -23.26 6.76 -2.17
CA LYS A 79 -23.47 7.90 -1.27
C LYS A 79 -22.51 9.07 -1.53
N CYS A 80 -21.32 8.82 -2.07
CA CYS A 80 -20.35 9.86 -2.44
C CYS A 80 -20.62 10.49 -3.81
N LEU A 81 -21.32 9.79 -4.73
CA LEU A 81 -21.60 10.27 -6.07
C LEU A 81 -22.24 11.67 -6.16
N PRO A 82 -23.24 12.02 -5.32
CA PRO A 82 -23.85 13.35 -5.35
C PRO A 82 -22.86 14.49 -5.03
N HIS A 83 -21.78 14.17 -4.32
CA HIS A 83 -20.72 15.12 -3.94
C HIS A 83 -19.55 15.15 -4.93
N ALA A 84 -19.58 14.30 -5.96
CA ALA A 84 -18.55 14.22 -6.99
C ALA A 84 -18.89 15.14 -8.17
N GLY A 85 -17.92 15.38 -9.07
CA GLY A 85 -18.16 16.06 -10.33
C GLY A 85 -17.39 17.36 -10.52
N ASN A 86 -16.95 18.01 -9.46
CA ASN A 86 -16.22 19.28 -9.55
C ASN A 86 -14.71 19.15 -9.74
N SER A 87 -14.19 17.93 -9.93
CA SER A 87 -12.76 17.68 -10.14
C SER A 87 -12.39 17.65 -11.62
N ARG A 88 -11.24 18.21 -11.94
CA ARG A 88 -10.61 18.03 -13.26
C ARG A 88 -9.83 16.71 -13.24
N ARG A 89 -10.03 15.90 -14.28
CA ARG A 89 -9.32 14.63 -14.47
C ARG A 89 -8.37 14.78 -15.65
N ILE A 90 -7.09 14.52 -15.40
CA ILE A 90 -6.02 14.66 -16.39
C ILE A 90 -5.35 13.30 -16.54
N GLY A 91 -5.34 12.76 -17.76
CA GLY A 91 -4.61 11.55 -18.09
C GLY A 91 -3.22 11.90 -18.61
N ILE A 92 -2.17 11.32 -18.01
CA ILE A 92 -0.77 11.47 -18.45
C ILE A 92 -0.28 10.11 -18.92
N THR A 93 0.08 10.01 -20.19
CA THR A 93 0.61 8.80 -20.82
C THR A 93 1.92 9.11 -21.54
N GLY A 94 2.67 8.09 -21.90
CA GLY A 94 3.91 8.20 -22.66
C GLY A 94 4.86 7.05 -22.37
N VAL A 95 5.89 6.91 -23.19
CA VAL A 95 6.91 5.86 -23.07
C VAL A 95 7.68 5.94 -21.76
N PRO A 96 8.29 4.84 -21.29
CA PRO A 96 9.22 4.86 -20.16
C PRO A 96 10.34 5.90 -20.38
N GLY A 97 10.72 6.62 -19.33
CA GLY A 97 11.76 7.65 -19.41
C GLY A 97 11.34 9.01 -20.00
N ALA A 98 10.10 9.19 -20.47
CA ALA A 98 9.63 10.47 -21.03
C ALA A 98 9.44 11.61 -20.01
N GLY A 99 9.80 11.41 -18.73
CA GLY A 99 9.67 12.44 -17.70
C GLY A 99 8.28 12.60 -17.11
N LYS A 100 7.36 11.62 -17.29
CA LYS A 100 5.99 11.67 -16.75
C LYS A 100 5.94 11.97 -15.25
N SER A 101 6.70 11.22 -14.45
CA SER A 101 6.73 11.39 -13.00
C SER A 101 7.23 12.77 -12.61
N THR A 102 8.28 13.27 -13.24
CA THR A 102 8.81 14.62 -13.01
C THR A 102 7.77 15.70 -13.34
N SER A 103 7.06 15.53 -14.45
CA SER A 103 5.97 16.45 -14.84
C SER A 103 4.82 16.43 -13.85
N ILE A 104 4.44 15.26 -13.35
CA ILE A 104 3.39 15.09 -12.33
C ILE A 104 3.80 15.80 -11.03
N ASP A 105 5.05 15.66 -10.60
CA ASP A 105 5.56 16.29 -9.38
C ASP A 105 5.53 17.82 -9.48
N VAL A 106 6.05 18.37 -10.57
CA VAL A 106 6.10 19.83 -10.78
C VAL A 106 4.68 20.41 -10.90
N PHE A 107 3.83 19.78 -11.69
CA PHE A 107 2.43 20.19 -11.87
C PHE A 107 1.65 20.06 -10.57
N GLY A 108 1.85 18.96 -9.84
CA GLY A 108 1.21 18.72 -8.55
C GLY A 108 1.57 19.77 -7.51
N LEU A 109 2.84 20.12 -7.41
CA LEU A 109 3.29 21.20 -6.51
C LEU A 109 2.67 22.55 -6.87
N HIS A 110 2.48 22.84 -8.15
CA HIS A 110 1.82 24.07 -8.59
C HIS A 110 0.36 24.10 -8.15
N VAL A 111 -0.40 23.01 -8.38
CA VAL A 111 -1.80 22.91 -7.95
C VAL A 111 -1.95 23.05 -6.43
N LEU A 112 -1.04 22.44 -5.65
CA LEU A 112 -1.07 22.53 -4.19
C LEU A 112 -0.75 23.93 -3.67
N ARG A 113 0.18 24.66 -4.33
CA ARG A 113 0.50 26.06 -3.97
C ARG A 113 -0.69 27.00 -4.19
N ASP A 114 -1.51 26.71 -5.17
CA ASP A 114 -2.74 27.46 -5.47
C ASP A 114 -3.92 27.06 -4.54
N GLY A 115 -3.66 26.24 -3.51
CA GLY A 115 -4.66 25.78 -2.56
C GLY A 115 -5.55 24.64 -3.07
N GLY A 116 -5.22 24.06 -4.24
CA GLY A 116 -5.92 22.92 -4.81
C GLY A 116 -5.65 21.63 -4.04
N LYS A 117 -6.53 20.64 -4.24
CA LYS A 117 -6.32 19.25 -3.79
C LYS A 117 -5.95 18.39 -4.97
N LEU A 118 -5.00 17.49 -4.80
CA LEU A 118 -4.51 16.60 -5.84
C LEU A 118 -4.58 15.14 -5.37
N ALA A 119 -5.01 14.26 -6.27
CA ALA A 119 -4.87 12.83 -6.14
C ALA A 119 -4.19 12.27 -7.40
N VAL A 120 -3.19 11.42 -7.24
CA VAL A 120 -2.52 10.74 -8.34
C VAL A 120 -2.86 9.26 -8.28
N LEU A 121 -3.45 8.75 -9.36
CA LEU A 121 -3.81 7.34 -9.52
C LEU A 121 -2.88 6.71 -10.56
N ALA A 122 -2.05 5.77 -10.14
CA ALA A 122 -1.20 5.00 -11.05
C ALA A 122 -1.95 3.74 -11.51
N ILE A 123 -2.14 3.60 -12.82
CA ILE A 123 -2.85 2.45 -13.41
C ILE A 123 -1.90 1.26 -13.59
N ASP A 124 -0.61 1.52 -13.83
CA ASP A 124 0.42 0.49 -13.96
C ASP A 124 1.60 0.80 -13.04
N PRO A 125 1.69 0.14 -11.88
CA PRO A 125 2.77 0.36 -10.93
C PRO A 125 4.12 -0.26 -11.37
N VAL A 126 4.17 -1.03 -12.45
CA VAL A 126 5.40 -1.71 -12.94
C VAL A 126 6.51 -0.71 -13.31
N SER A 127 6.14 0.53 -13.62
CA SER A 127 7.09 1.60 -13.94
C SER A 127 8.01 2.01 -12.78
N TYR A 128 7.70 1.64 -11.54
CA TYR A 128 8.45 2.04 -10.34
C TYR A 128 9.48 1.00 -9.85
N THR A 129 9.43 -0.23 -10.36
CA THR A 129 10.32 -1.31 -9.90
C THR A 129 11.72 -1.25 -10.49
N HIS A 130 11.96 -0.46 -11.54
CA HIS A 130 13.27 -0.31 -12.16
C HIS A 130 14.11 0.89 -11.65
N LEU A 131 13.62 1.65 -10.69
CA LEU A 131 14.32 2.81 -10.11
C LEU A 131 15.05 2.50 -8.79
N ARG A 132 15.20 1.22 -8.43
CA ARG A 132 16.08 0.76 -7.35
C ARG A 132 17.22 -0.09 -7.94
N ALA A 133 18.17 0.56 -8.53
CA ALA A 133 19.51 0.02 -8.74
C ALA A 133 20.50 1.02 -8.17
#